data_c3589d4c8e762d7fbdbbde5db60ee238
#
_entry.id   c3589d4c8e762d7fbdbbde5db60ee238
#
_cell.length_a   1.000
_cell.length_b   1.000
_cell.length_c   1.000
_cell.angle_alpha   90.00
_cell.angle_beta   90.00
_cell.angle_gamma   90.00
#
_symmetry.space_group_name_H-M   'P 1'
#
loop_
_entity.id
_entity.type
_entity.pdbx_description
1 polymer ?
#
loop_
_entity_poly.entity_id
_entity_poly.type
_entity_poly.pdbx_seq_one_letter_code
_entity_poly.pdbx_strand_id
1 'polypeptide(L)'
;MRQRRLSAGIAIIIAIAATRADAQAVDPELARYINGIRAIDSHAHPMRPILFEAPPDSEFDALPLDGIPPFEVPNRLKADNPIWRAAQTALYKIPISQSGNEYRASLKAAVAATTRAQGLGFPAWALDQAGIDVMMANRIDMGPGLSEPRFRWIPFADPLLLPLDTRDEATRTPDTRSLYPREAKLLQRYLRDLNLTELPATLDDYVGIVIGGTLARERGAGAVGIKFEAAYLRALDFDDADSAAARGVYAKYIRGGIPTRAEYKNLQNYLFREIAREAGRQQLAVQIHVLETFGGFYSPRGAAPHLLEPAFNDSSLRATKFVIVHGGWPLTAETQALLSKPNVYADVSMMDQILSPTLLAGVLRQWLGEWPEKVMFGSDAFDGGPEQGWEQVAWVGAKTTRNALAIALSGMVRDGDINRERARALARMVLRENAVTVYGLTK
;
A
#
# COMPACT_ATOMS: atom_id res chain seq x y z
N MET A 1 20.26 -57.23 -32.59
CA MET A 1 19.27 -56.12 -32.75
C MET A 1 18.74 -55.57 -31.43
N ARG A 2 19.58 -55.36 -30.35
CA ARG A 2 19.10 -54.83 -29.05
C ARG A 2 19.84 -53.57 -28.54
N GLN A 3 20.77 -53.02 -29.30
CA GLN A 3 21.59 -51.85 -28.84
C GLN A 3 21.17 -50.52 -29.44
N ARG A 4 20.20 -50.45 -30.38
CA ARG A 4 19.79 -49.16 -30.98
C ARG A 4 18.59 -48.46 -30.36
N ARG A 5 17.92 -49.07 -29.35
CA ARG A 5 16.75 -48.45 -28.68
C ARG A 5 17.03 -47.68 -27.41
N LEU A 6 18.26 -47.79 -26.83
CA LEU A 6 18.61 -47.04 -25.60
C LEU A 6 19.13 -45.62 -25.86
N SER A 7 19.67 -45.36 -27.04
CA SER A 7 20.26 -44.05 -27.36
C SER A 7 19.22 -42.95 -27.66
N ALA A 8 18.03 -43.29 -28.12
CA ALA A 8 16.98 -42.32 -28.47
C ALA A 8 16.24 -41.77 -27.22
N GLY A 9 16.12 -42.60 -26.15
CA GLY A 9 15.42 -42.21 -24.94
C GLY A 9 16.18 -41.19 -24.06
N ILE A 10 17.51 -41.28 -24.08
CA ILE A 10 18.39 -40.39 -23.28
C ILE A 10 18.46 -38.99 -23.93
N ALA A 11 18.45 -38.90 -25.25
CA ALA A 11 18.48 -37.59 -25.95
C ALA A 11 17.20 -36.80 -25.75
N ILE A 12 16.04 -37.45 -25.66
CA ILE A 12 14.75 -36.76 -25.39
C ILE A 12 14.65 -36.24 -23.96
N ILE A 13 15.18 -36.99 -22.98
CA ILE A 13 15.19 -36.55 -21.57
C ILE A 13 16.13 -35.34 -21.35
N ILE A 14 17.28 -35.31 -22.03
CA ILE A 14 18.23 -34.18 -21.95
C ILE A 14 17.66 -32.93 -22.64
N ALA A 15 16.95 -33.06 -23.74
CA ALA A 15 16.31 -31.95 -24.43
C ALA A 15 15.16 -31.33 -23.62
N ILE A 16 14.36 -32.16 -22.92
CA ILE A 16 13.27 -31.69 -22.05
C ILE A 16 13.81 -31.03 -20.78
N ALA A 17 14.93 -31.48 -20.23
CA ALA A 17 15.59 -30.85 -19.09
C ALA A 17 16.23 -29.51 -19.45
N ALA A 18 16.87 -29.38 -20.63
CA ALA A 18 17.42 -28.14 -21.12
C ALA A 18 16.32 -27.07 -21.39
N THR A 19 15.21 -27.46 -21.99
CA THR A 19 14.09 -26.50 -22.24
C THR A 19 13.39 -26.02 -20.96
N ARG A 20 13.42 -26.79 -19.87
CA ARG A 20 12.89 -26.32 -18.58
C ARG A 20 13.83 -25.38 -17.82
N ALA A 21 15.12 -25.52 -17.99
CA ALA A 21 16.11 -24.60 -17.38
C ALA A 21 16.10 -23.22 -18.04
N ASP A 22 15.87 -23.15 -19.35
CA ASP A 22 15.79 -21.86 -20.08
C ASP A 22 14.50 -21.08 -19.80
N ALA A 23 13.43 -21.73 -19.33
CA ALA A 23 12.13 -21.09 -19.09
C ALA A 23 12.15 -20.00 -18.01
N GLN A 24 13.17 -19.94 -17.15
CA GLN A 24 13.31 -18.96 -16.06
C GLN A 24 14.61 -18.14 -16.12
N ALA A 25 15.38 -18.23 -17.21
CA ALA A 25 16.63 -17.48 -17.32
C ALA A 25 16.35 -15.96 -17.34
N VAL A 26 16.88 -15.27 -16.34
CA VAL A 26 16.85 -13.80 -16.24
C VAL A 26 17.97 -13.22 -17.11
N ASP A 27 17.67 -12.23 -17.94
CA ASP A 27 18.68 -11.46 -18.68
C ASP A 27 19.53 -10.65 -17.69
N PRO A 28 20.85 -10.93 -17.55
CA PRO A 28 21.68 -10.27 -16.55
C PRO A 28 21.88 -8.77 -16.80
N GLU A 29 21.81 -8.33 -18.07
CA GLU A 29 21.92 -6.92 -18.41
C GLU A 29 20.65 -6.16 -18.02
N LEU A 30 19.49 -6.73 -18.31
CA LEU A 30 18.22 -6.18 -17.91
C LEU A 30 18.07 -6.13 -16.38
N ALA A 31 18.48 -7.18 -15.68
CA ALA A 31 18.48 -7.21 -14.22
C ALA A 31 19.39 -6.11 -13.63
N ARG A 32 20.58 -5.91 -14.17
CA ARG A 32 21.46 -4.79 -13.74
C ARG A 32 20.82 -3.43 -13.99
N TYR A 33 20.19 -3.25 -15.13
CA TYR A 33 19.48 -2.03 -15.47
C TYR A 33 18.35 -1.75 -14.47
N ILE A 34 17.50 -2.74 -14.19
CA ILE A 34 16.38 -2.64 -13.23
C ILE A 34 16.90 -2.29 -11.84
N ASN A 35 17.96 -2.95 -11.37
CA ASN A 35 18.55 -2.68 -10.06
C ASN A 35 19.17 -1.28 -9.95
N GLY A 36 19.55 -0.64 -11.06
CA GLY A 36 20.05 0.74 -11.10
C GLY A 36 18.97 1.82 -11.06
N ILE A 37 17.69 1.50 -11.23
CA ILE A 37 16.60 2.48 -11.18
C ILE A 37 16.37 2.90 -9.73
N ARG A 38 16.47 4.20 -9.47
CA ARG A 38 16.04 4.80 -8.18
C ARG A 38 14.51 4.86 -8.17
N ALA A 39 13.88 4.01 -7.36
CA ALA A 39 12.43 3.82 -7.35
C ALA A 39 11.69 4.95 -6.62
N ILE A 40 10.41 5.12 -6.95
CA ILE A 40 9.43 5.81 -6.12
C ILE A 40 8.54 4.73 -5.51
N ASP A 41 8.48 4.70 -4.19
CA ASP A 41 7.63 3.84 -3.41
C ASP A 41 6.26 4.51 -3.24
N SER A 42 5.22 3.95 -3.86
CA SER A 42 3.90 4.58 -3.92
C SER A 42 3.05 4.38 -2.67
N HIS A 43 3.46 3.50 -1.75
CA HIS A 43 2.69 3.19 -0.55
C HIS A 43 3.57 2.59 0.55
N ALA A 44 3.66 3.27 1.69
CA ALA A 44 4.39 2.81 2.86
C ALA A 44 3.97 3.58 4.13
N HIS A 45 4.25 2.99 5.30
CA HIS A 45 4.02 3.54 6.64
C HIS A 45 5.36 3.74 7.38
N PRO A 46 6.26 4.63 6.90
CA PRO A 46 7.57 4.82 7.52
C PRO A 46 7.42 5.44 8.90
N MET A 47 8.27 5.02 9.85
CA MET A 47 8.32 5.60 11.18
C MET A 47 9.46 6.63 11.28
N ARG A 48 9.24 7.65 12.08
CA ARG A 48 10.31 8.58 12.46
C ARG A 48 11.31 7.88 13.38
N PRO A 49 12.59 8.27 13.35
CA PRO A 49 13.57 7.70 14.27
C PRO A 49 13.27 8.15 15.71
N ILE A 50 13.23 7.19 16.64
CA ILE A 50 13.14 7.46 18.07
C ILE A 50 14.56 7.67 18.59
N LEU A 51 14.91 8.92 18.87
CA LEU A 51 16.23 9.32 19.36
C LEU A 51 16.15 9.65 20.85
N PHE A 52 17.11 9.15 21.63
CA PHE A 52 17.20 9.38 23.08
C PHE A 52 15.89 8.95 23.80
N GLU A 53 15.36 9.83 24.66
CA GLU A 53 14.13 9.62 25.44
C GLU A 53 12.88 10.14 24.71
N ALA A 54 12.91 10.28 23.37
CA ALA A 54 11.75 10.74 22.62
C ALA A 54 10.59 9.73 22.77
N PRO A 55 9.34 10.22 22.86
CA PRO A 55 8.18 9.32 22.93
C PRO A 55 8.05 8.50 21.65
N PRO A 56 7.38 7.35 21.73
CA PRO A 56 7.04 6.55 20.54
C PRO A 56 6.35 7.37 19.46
N ASP A 57 6.51 6.96 18.23
CA ASP A 57 5.86 7.59 17.08
C ASP A 57 4.37 7.22 17.05
N SER A 58 3.52 8.09 17.59
CA SER A 58 2.06 7.88 17.62
C SER A 58 1.35 8.37 16.36
N GLU A 59 2.08 8.98 15.43
CA GLU A 59 1.54 9.61 14.23
C GLU A 59 1.78 8.78 12.96
N PHE A 60 2.31 7.55 13.13
CA PHE A 60 2.72 6.73 11.99
C PHE A 60 1.54 6.12 11.23
N ASP A 61 0.39 5.90 11.90
CA ASP A 61 -0.76 5.24 11.30
C ASP A 61 -2.07 5.66 11.99
N ALA A 62 -3.16 5.72 11.25
CA ALA A 62 -4.50 5.97 11.78
C ALA A 62 -5.11 4.70 12.39
N LEU A 63 -4.89 3.55 11.77
CA LEU A 63 -5.44 2.25 12.16
C LEU A 63 -4.35 1.21 12.43
N PRO A 64 -3.41 1.46 13.36
CA PRO A 64 -2.36 0.51 13.65
C PRO A 64 -2.91 -0.83 14.16
N LEU A 65 -2.36 -1.93 13.65
CA LEU A 65 -2.84 -3.29 13.93
C LEU A 65 -2.36 -3.86 15.28
N ASP A 66 -1.62 -3.09 16.08
CA ASP A 66 -1.07 -3.48 17.38
C ASP A 66 -2.12 -3.82 18.45
N GLY A 67 -3.35 -3.35 18.25
CA GLY A 67 -4.47 -3.59 19.18
C GLY A 67 -5.48 -4.65 18.74
N ILE A 68 -5.24 -5.34 17.61
CA ILE A 68 -6.15 -6.40 17.17
C ILE A 68 -5.74 -7.77 17.75
N PRO A 69 -6.69 -8.75 17.84
CA PRO A 69 -6.37 -10.09 18.31
C PRO A 69 -5.29 -10.78 17.47
N PRO A 70 -4.52 -11.73 18.04
CA PRO A 70 -3.54 -12.51 17.30
C PRO A 70 -4.15 -13.18 16.07
N PHE A 71 -3.42 -13.19 14.96
CA PHE A 71 -3.83 -13.79 13.69
C PHE A 71 -2.66 -14.51 13.03
N GLU A 72 -2.97 -15.38 12.08
CA GLU A 72 -1.95 -16.07 11.28
C GLU A 72 -1.42 -15.14 10.19
N VAL A 73 -0.12 -15.18 9.97
CA VAL A 73 0.54 -14.42 8.92
C VAL A 73 1.08 -15.33 7.81
N PRO A 74 1.12 -14.86 6.55
CA PRO A 74 1.75 -15.59 5.45
C PRO A 74 3.18 -16.01 5.77
N ASN A 75 3.61 -17.16 5.22
CA ASN A 75 4.89 -17.76 5.57
C ASN A 75 6.10 -16.83 5.35
N ARG A 76 6.06 -15.95 4.35
CA ARG A 76 7.15 -15.00 4.11
C ARG A 76 7.21 -13.85 5.12
N LEU A 77 6.11 -13.55 5.81
CA LEU A 77 6.06 -12.53 6.88
C LEU A 77 6.50 -13.08 8.24
N LYS A 78 6.65 -14.40 8.38
CA LYS A 78 7.14 -14.97 9.65
C LYS A 78 8.59 -14.54 9.89
N ALA A 79 8.90 -14.12 11.11
CA ALA A 79 10.20 -13.56 11.48
C ALA A 79 11.38 -14.52 11.24
N ASP A 80 11.14 -15.83 11.20
CA ASP A 80 12.15 -16.85 10.89
C ASP A 80 12.38 -17.09 9.39
N ASN A 81 11.61 -16.43 8.51
CA ASN A 81 11.81 -16.56 7.07
C ASN A 81 13.18 -15.99 6.66
N PRO A 82 13.97 -16.73 5.84
CA PRO A 82 15.32 -16.32 5.44
C PRO A 82 15.45 -14.94 4.78
N ILE A 83 14.34 -14.40 4.21
CA ILE A 83 14.38 -13.10 3.54
C ILE A 83 14.68 -11.97 4.52
N TRP A 84 14.18 -12.06 5.76
CA TRP A 84 14.46 -11.06 6.81
C TRP A 84 15.93 -11.08 7.20
N ARG A 85 16.53 -12.25 7.31
CA ARG A 85 17.98 -12.38 7.51
C ARG A 85 18.79 -11.74 6.39
N ALA A 86 18.37 -11.91 5.15
CA ALA A 86 19.01 -11.27 4.01
C ALA A 86 18.94 -9.74 4.10
N ALA A 87 17.78 -9.19 4.48
CA ALA A 87 17.60 -7.76 4.72
C ALA A 87 18.49 -7.25 5.85
N GLN A 88 18.48 -7.93 7.00
CA GLN A 88 19.26 -7.57 8.19
C GLN A 88 20.78 -7.63 7.92
N THR A 89 21.23 -8.64 7.17
CA THR A 89 22.63 -8.71 6.75
C THR A 89 23.00 -7.57 5.80
N ALA A 90 22.12 -7.25 4.86
CA ALA A 90 22.34 -6.16 3.91
C ALA A 90 22.41 -4.79 4.60
N LEU A 91 21.45 -4.51 5.49
CA LEU A 91 21.31 -3.24 6.20
C LEU A 91 22.34 -3.07 7.32
N TYR A 92 22.47 -4.07 8.18
CA TYR A 92 23.17 -3.98 9.46
C TYR A 92 24.45 -4.80 9.56
N LYS A 93 24.80 -5.52 8.49
CA LYS A 93 26.03 -6.35 8.41
C LYS A 93 26.08 -7.45 9.49
N ILE A 94 24.92 -7.94 9.93
CA ILE A 94 24.85 -9.05 10.89
C ILE A 94 25.36 -10.33 10.23
N PRO A 95 26.30 -11.06 10.86
CA PRO A 95 26.80 -12.32 10.33
C PRO A 95 25.70 -13.39 10.22
N ILE A 96 25.63 -14.07 9.08
CA ILE A 96 24.64 -15.14 8.83
C ILE A 96 24.83 -16.33 9.79
N SER A 97 26.06 -16.53 10.30
CA SER A 97 26.42 -17.62 11.22
C SER A 97 25.81 -17.51 12.62
N GLN A 98 25.40 -16.31 13.05
CA GLN A 98 24.75 -16.11 14.34
C GLN A 98 23.32 -16.64 14.34
N SER A 99 22.80 -17.11 15.46
CA SER A 99 21.44 -17.64 15.60
C SER A 99 20.87 -17.43 17.02
N GLY A 100 19.57 -17.64 17.16
CA GLY A 100 18.89 -17.57 18.45
C GLY A 100 19.00 -16.21 19.15
N ASN A 101 19.16 -16.22 20.47
CA ASN A 101 19.18 -15.00 21.28
C ASN A 101 20.40 -14.11 21.02
N GLU A 102 21.55 -14.70 20.68
CA GLU A 102 22.75 -13.94 20.30
C GLU A 102 22.51 -13.11 19.06
N TYR A 103 21.87 -13.70 18.06
CA TYR A 103 21.49 -12.99 16.84
C TYR A 103 20.51 -11.82 17.12
N ARG A 104 19.46 -12.06 17.92
CA ARG A 104 18.51 -11.00 18.28
C ARG A 104 19.18 -9.85 19.04
N ALA A 105 20.08 -10.17 19.97
CA ALA A 105 20.85 -9.16 20.70
C ALA A 105 21.74 -8.34 19.77
N SER A 106 22.44 -9.00 18.83
CA SER A 106 23.29 -8.35 17.83
C SER A 106 22.46 -7.46 16.90
N LEU A 107 21.30 -7.93 16.42
CA LEU A 107 20.42 -7.16 15.57
C LEU A 107 19.90 -5.89 16.30
N LYS A 108 19.38 -6.05 17.51
CA LYS A 108 18.90 -4.94 18.33
C LYS A 108 20.00 -3.89 18.56
N ALA A 109 21.22 -4.35 18.88
CA ALA A 109 22.37 -3.47 19.08
C ALA A 109 22.76 -2.72 17.79
N ALA A 110 22.76 -3.42 16.64
CA ALA A 110 23.13 -2.85 15.35
C ALA A 110 22.07 -1.83 14.86
N VAL A 111 20.78 -2.13 15.00
CA VAL A 111 19.68 -1.21 14.71
C VAL A 111 19.84 0.07 15.56
N ALA A 112 19.97 -0.08 16.87
CA ALA A 112 20.14 1.05 17.79
C ALA A 112 21.40 1.89 17.49
N ALA A 113 22.52 1.25 17.14
CA ALA A 113 23.75 1.93 16.76
C ALA A 113 23.58 2.70 15.44
N THR A 114 22.94 2.09 14.44
CA THR A 114 22.70 2.73 13.14
C THR A 114 21.75 3.91 13.29
N THR A 115 20.63 3.72 14.00
CA THR A 115 19.66 4.82 14.27
C THR A 115 20.33 6.01 14.96
N ARG A 116 21.17 5.73 15.94
CA ARG A 116 21.94 6.77 16.67
C ARG A 116 22.95 7.49 15.77
N ALA A 117 23.66 6.72 14.94
CA ALA A 117 24.68 7.26 14.04
C ALA A 117 24.05 8.12 12.92
N GLN A 118 22.90 7.72 12.40
CA GLN A 118 22.18 8.45 11.35
C GLN A 118 21.31 9.60 11.91
N GLY A 119 20.89 9.51 13.17
CA GLY A 119 20.02 10.52 13.78
C GLY A 119 18.74 10.73 12.97
N LEU A 120 18.36 11.97 12.71
CA LEU A 120 17.20 12.32 11.85
C LEU A 120 17.40 11.92 10.38
N GLY A 121 18.59 11.58 9.95
CA GLY A 121 18.89 11.04 8.61
C GLY A 121 18.57 9.55 8.45
N PHE A 122 18.20 8.84 9.52
CA PHE A 122 17.93 7.38 9.46
C PHE A 122 16.88 7.01 8.40
N PRO A 123 15.73 7.72 8.26
CA PRO A 123 14.78 7.38 7.22
C PRO A 123 15.34 7.54 5.80
N ALA A 124 16.08 8.60 5.53
CA ALA A 124 16.71 8.80 4.22
C ALA A 124 17.78 7.73 3.94
N TRP A 125 18.58 7.37 4.96
CA TRP A 125 19.51 6.25 4.87
C TRP A 125 18.81 4.94 4.52
N ALA A 126 17.68 4.63 5.13
CA ALA A 126 16.90 3.43 4.84
C ALA A 126 16.45 3.38 3.36
N LEU A 127 15.94 4.51 2.83
CA LEU A 127 15.59 4.62 1.41
C LEU A 127 16.80 4.36 0.50
N ASP A 128 17.97 4.90 0.85
CA ASP A 128 19.20 4.70 0.06
C ASP A 128 19.62 3.22 0.04
N GLN A 129 19.51 2.51 1.17
CA GLN A 129 19.81 1.09 1.23
C GLN A 129 18.83 0.25 0.39
N ALA A 130 17.56 0.65 0.29
CA ALA A 130 16.54 -0.01 -0.51
C ALA A 130 16.56 0.42 -2.00
N GLY A 131 17.38 1.41 -2.39
CA GLY A 131 17.40 1.98 -3.74
C GLY A 131 16.12 2.76 -4.07
N ILE A 132 15.49 3.35 -3.06
CA ILE A 132 14.30 4.19 -3.17
C ILE A 132 14.74 5.66 -3.16
N ASP A 133 14.17 6.47 -4.03
CA ASP A 133 14.42 7.90 -4.14
C ASP A 133 13.40 8.70 -3.36
N VAL A 134 12.13 8.38 -3.55
CA VAL A 134 10.99 9.03 -2.90
C VAL A 134 10.05 7.96 -2.36
N MET A 135 9.46 8.19 -1.19
CA MET A 135 8.47 7.32 -0.57
C MET A 135 7.20 8.11 -0.25
N MET A 136 6.04 7.57 -0.67
CA MET A 136 4.74 8.07 -0.23
C MET A 136 4.49 7.57 1.18
N ALA A 137 4.46 8.49 2.13
CA ALA A 137 4.32 8.20 3.55
C ALA A 137 2.85 8.34 3.98
N ASN A 138 2.19 7.21 4.19
CA ASN A 138 0.86 7.16 4.77
C ASN A 138 0.99 7.39 6.27
N ARG A 139 0.62 8.57 6.74
CA ARG A 139 0.81 9.00 8.12
C ARG A 139 -0.25 10.01 8.55
N ILE A 140 -0.54 10.06 9.85
CA ILE A 140 -1.36 11.13 10.42
C ILE A 140 -0.63 12.48 10.30
N ASP A 141 0.69 12.48 10.59
CA ASP A 141 1.54 13.65 10.47
C ASP A 141 2.99 13.25 10.16
N MET A 142 3.71 14.05 9.42
CA MET A 142 5.03 13.69 8.91
C MET A 142 6.11 13.62 10.00
N GLY A 143 6.34 14.62 10.74
CA GLY A 143 7.31 14.63 11.82
C GLY A 143 8.79 14.64 11.40
N PRO A 144 9.72 14.74 12.38
CA PRO A 144 11.15 14.89 12.13
C PRO A 144 11.77 13.71 11.36
N GLY A 145 12.61 14.02 10.38
CA GLY A 145 13.31 13.03 9.55
C GLY A 145 12.52 12.52 8.36
N LEU A 146 11.22 12.82 8.28
CA LEU A 146 10.33 12.44 7.19
C LEU A 146 9.89 13.67 6.40
N SER A 147 10.80 14.28 5.67
CA SER A 147 10.53 15.53 4.95
C SER A 147 10.79 15.43 3.44
N GLU A 148 10.20 16.37 2.71
CA GLU A 148 10.52 16.56 1.30
C GLU A 148 12.03 16.79 1.09
N PRO A 149 12.56 16.42 -0.05
CA PRO A 149 11.89 15.78 -1.20
C PRO A 149 11.76 14.25 -1.09
N ARG A 150 12.36 13.62 -0.05
CA ARG A 150 12.47 12.16 0.08
C ARG A 150 11.16 11.50 0.50
N PHE A 151 10.32 12.19 1.26
CA PHE A 151 9.03 11.69 1.73
C PHE A 151 7.92 12.63 1.28
N ARG A 152 6.82 12.06 0.77
CA ARG A 152 5.64 12.79 0.33
C ARG A 152 4.44 12.31 1.11
N TRP A 153 3.67 13.24 1.65
CA TRP A 153 2.61 12.94 2.60
C TRP A 153 1.34 12.42 1.95
N ILE A 154 0.77 11.36 2.54
CA ILE A 154 -0.54 10.79 2.24
C ILE A 154 -1.32 10.68 3.56
N PRO A 155 -2.13 11.67 3.95
CA PRO A 155 -2.99 11.60 5.14
C PRO A 155 -4.16 10.63 4.98
N PHE A 156 -4.79 10.29 6.10
CA PHE A 156 -5.92 9.35 6.16
C PHE A 156 -7.25 10.10 6.02
N ALA A 157 -8.20 9.54 5.25
CA ALA A 157 -9.50 10.14 4.99
C ALA A 157 -10.67 9.40 5.64
N ASP A 158 -10.44 8.23 6.26
CA ASP A 158 -11.48 7.42 6.90
C ASP A 158 -12.28 8.17 7.97
N PRO A 159 -11.68 9.03 8.83
CA PRO A 159 -12.44 9.79 9.82
C PRO A 159 -13.57 10.61 9.20
N LEU A 160 -13.37 11.11 7.98
CA LEU A 160 -14.37 11.93 7.27
C LEU A 160 -15.59 11.13 6.82
N LEU A 161 -15.50 9.77 6.79
CA LEU A 161 -16.64 8.87 6.53
C LEU A 161 -17.49 8.64 7.77
N LEU A 162 -17.00 8.98 8.97
CA LEU A 162 -17.54 8.54 10.24
C LEU A 162 -17.99 9.70 11.16
N PRO A 163 -18.79 10.68 10.67
CA PRO A 163 -19.19 11.83 11.47
C PRO A 163 -20.21 11.52 12.58
N LEU A 164 -20.88 10.38 12.51
CA LEU A 164 -21.93 9.98 13.45
C LEU A 164 -21.46 8.87 14.39
N ASP A 165 -22.34 8.48 15.33
CA ASP A 165 -22.06 7.42 16.29
C ASP A 165 -21.78 6.07 15.60
N THR A 166 -20.63 5.48 15.91
CA THR A 166 -20.13 4.24 15.30
C THR A 166 -20.33 3.00 16.18
N ARG A 167 -21.06 3.09 17.30
CA ARG A 167 -21.22 1.97 18.23
C ARG A 167 -21.85 0.73 17.60
N ASP A 168 -22.84 0.89 16.72
CA ASP A 168 -23.44 -0.26 16.02
C ASP A 168 -22.45 -0.89 15.04
N GLU A 169 -21.69 -0.10 14.30
CA GLU A 169 -20.64 -0.60 13.39
C GLU A 169 -19.56 -1.37 14.17
N ALA A 170 -19.08 -0.83 15.29
CA ALA A 170 -18.07 -1.46 16.13
C ALA A 170 -18.49 -2.83 16.68
N THR A 171 -19.80 -3.07 16.89
CA THR A 171 -20.28 -4.39 17.32
C THR A 171 -20.20 -5.46 16.23
N ARG A 172 -20.13 -5.06 14.96
CA ARG A 172 -20.12 -5.95 13.79
C ARG A 172 -18.71 -6.34 13.34
N THR A 173 -17.72 -5.61 13.81
CA THR A 173 -16.31 -5.82 13.49
C THR A 173 -15.51 -6.11 14.79
N PRO A 174 -15.71 -7.29 15.42
CA PRO A 174 -15.17 -7.55 16.75
C PRO A 174 -13.65 -7.43 16.84
N ASP A 175 -12.91 -7.76 15.78
CA ASP A 175 -11.45 -7.65 15.76
C ASP A 175 -10.97 -6.21 15.64
N THR A 176 -11.67 -5.40 14.84
CA THR A 176 -11.27 -4.03 14.51
C THR A 176 -12.07 -2.96 15.26
N ARG A 177 -12.95 -3.37 16.20
CA ARG A 177 -13.77 -2.42 17.00
C ARG A 177 -12.96 -1.36 17.74
N SER A 178 -11.72 -1.67 18.12
CA SER A 178 -10.81 -0.75 18.79
C SER A 178 -10.33 0.39 17.89
N LEU A 179 -10.51 0.28 16.58
CA LEU A 179 -10.11 1.28 15.60
C LEU A 179 -11.08 2.46 15.54
N TYR A 180 -12.40 2.25 15.77
CA TYR A 180 -13.40 3.32 15.69
C TYR A 180 -13.14 4.49 16.67
N PRO A 181 -12.73 4.28 17.94
CA PRO A 181 -12.34 5.40 18.79
C PRO A 181 -11.11 6.18 18.28
N ARG A 182 -10.20 5.53 17.55
CA ARG A 182 -9.04 6.21 16.93
C ARG A 182 -9.51 7.12 15.80
N GLU A 183 -10.41 6.65 14.94
CA GLU A 183 -11.04 7.44 13.90
C GLU A 183 -11.80 8.66 14.46
N ALA A 184 -12.60 8.45 15.51
CA ALA A 184 -13.30 9.54 16.19
C ALA A 184 -12.32 10.59 16.75
N LYS A 185 -11.22 10.16 17.35
CA LYS A 185 -10.16 11.05 17.85
C LYS A 185 -9.48 11.83 16.71
N LEU A 186 -9.23 11.19 15.57
CA LEU A 186 -8.63 11.83 14.42
C LEU A 186 -9.60 12.83 13.77
N LEU A 187 -10.89 12.51 13.68
CA LEU A 187 -11.92 13.48 13.25
C LEU A 187 -11.94 14.71 14.16
N GLN A 188 -11.87 14.53 15.48
CA GLN A 188 -11.79 15.65 16.42
C GLN A 188 -10.50 16.49 16.21
N ARG A 189 -9.39 15.88 15.81
CA ARG A 189 -8.18 16.63 15.42
C ARG A 189 -8.46 17.48 14.18
N TYR A 190 -9.07 16.91 13.14
CA TYR A 190 -9.41 17.64 11.92
C TYR A 190 -10.33 18.84 12.19
N LEU A 191 -11.33 18.67 13.07
CA LEU A 191 -12.18 19.79 13.49
C LEU A 191 -11.37 20.90 14.17
N ARG A 192 -10.51 20.54 15.13
CA ARG A 192 -9.65 21.53 15.80
C ARG A 192 -8.71 22.26 14.82
N ASP A 193 -8.15 21.54 13.87
CA ASP A 193 -7.26 22.11 12.84
C ASP A 193 -7.99 23.11 11.94
N LEU A 194 -9.31 22.98 11.82
CA LEU A 194 -10.21 23.92 11.16
C LEU A 194 -10.81 24.99 12.10
N ASN A 195 -10.39 25.03 13.36
CA ASN A 195 -10.94 25.89 14.41
C ASN A 195 -12.45 25.64 14.70
N LEU A 196 -12.89 24.39 14.52
CA LEU A 196 -14.26 23.97 14.85
C LEU A 196 -14.26 23.24 16.21
N THR A 197 -15.27 23.55 17.05
CA THR A 197 -15.49 22.88 18.34
C THR A 197 -16.48 21.72 18.25
N GLU A 198 -17.32 21.71 17.22
CA GLU A 198 -18.36 20.70 16.97
C GLU A 198 -18.57 20.51 15.48
N LEU A 199 -19.27 19.44 15.11
CA LEU A 199 -19.64 19.15 13.73
C LEU A 199 -20.68 20.16 13.24
N PRO A 200 -20.64 20.59 11.97
CA PRO A 200 -21.66 21.44 11.34
C PRO A 200 -23.07 20.83 11.45
N ALA A 201 -24.08 21.69 11.56
CA ALA A 201 -25.45 21.25 11.72
C ALA A 201 -26.06 20.61 10.46
N THR A 202 -25.53 20.93 9.27
CA THR A 202 -26.00 20.38 7.99
C THR A 202 -24.94 19.54 7.31
N LEU A 203 -25.37 18.56 6.50
CA LEU A 203 -24.46 17.73 5.71
C LEU A 203 -23.70 18.56 4.67
N ASP A 204 -24.36 19.57 4.08
CA ASP A 204 -23.73 20.42 3.06
C ASP A 204 -22.60 21.27 3.67
N ASP A 205 -22.78 21.79 4.88
CA ASP A 205 -21.71 22.45 5.64
C ASP A 205 -20.61 21.47 6.06
N TYR A 206 -20.96 20.23 6.45
CA TYR A 206 -19.95 19.21 6.73
C TYR A 206 -19.08 18.93 5.51
N VAL A 207 -19.69 18.75 4.34
CA VAL A 207 -18.95 18.54 3.09
C VAL A 207 -18.10 19.76 2.74
N GLY A 208 -18.67 20.96 2.77
CA GLY A 208 -17.95 22.18 2.36
C GLY A 208 -16.85 22.60 3.34
N ILE A 209 -17.16 22.60 4.64
CA ILE A 209 -16.26 23.13 5.67
C ILE A 209 -15.29 22.04 6.18
N VAL A 210 -15.81 20.86 6.54
CA VAL A 210 -14.97 19.84 7.15
C VAL A 210 -14.20 19.06 6.08
N ILE A 211 -14.89 18.46 5.11
CA ILE A 211 -14.20 17.70 4.06
C ILE A 211 -13.35 18.62 3.20
N GLY A 212 -13.96 19.65 2.63
CA GLY A 212 -13.26 20.61 1.76
C GLY A 212 -12.11 21.32 2.47
N GLY A 213 -12.34 21.79 3.69
CA GLY A 213 -11.32 22.46 4.51
C GLY A 213 -10.17 21.55 4.90
N THR A 214 -10.45 20.30 5.31
CA THR A 214 -9.40 19.32 5.65
C THR A 214 -8.52 19.02 4.45
N LEU A 215 -9.09 18.67 3.30
CA LEU A 215 -8.31 18.33 2.11
C LEU A 215 -7.52 19.53 1.57
N ALA A 216 -8.08 20.73 1.62
CA ALA A 216 -7.37 21.94 1.22
C ALA A 216 -6.18 22.27 2.15
N ARG A 217 -6.36 22.09 3.45
CA ARG A 217 -5.29 22.26 4.44
C ARG A 217 -4.17 21.24 4.22
N GLU A 218 -4.51 19.97 4.07
CA GLU A 218 -3.54 18.89 3.84
C GLU A 218 -2.79 19.07 2.52
N ARG A 219 -3.50 19.45 1.45
CA ARG A 219 -2.87 19.83 0.18
C ARG A 219 -1.91 20.99 0.35
N GLY A 220 -2.30 22.02 1.10
CA GLY A 220 -1.47 23.17 1.42
C GLY A 220 -0.24 22.79 2.26
N ALA A 221 -0.32 21.76 3.08
CA ALA A 221 0.78 21.22 3.88
C ALA A 221 1.67 20.22 3.10
N GLY A 222 1.44 20.00 1.80
CA GLY A 222 2.29 19.19 0.95
C GLY A 222 1.78 17.77 0.66
N ALA A 223 0.54 17.43 1.07
CA ALA A 223 -0.06 16.16 0.71
C ALA A 223 -0.18 15.99 -0.82
N VAL A 224 0.10 14.80 -1.32
CA VAL A 224 0.01 14.44 -2.75
C VAL A 224 -1.10 13.42 -3.03
N GLY A 225 -1.74 12.92 -2.01
CA GLY A 225 -2.88 12.00 -2.06
C GLY A 225 -3.53 11.91 -0.70
N ILE A 226 -4.56 11.07 -0.59
CA ILE A 226 -5.22 10.66 0.64
C ILE A 226 -5.34 9.14 0.69
N LYS A 227 -5.45 8.55 1.86
CA LYS A 227 -5.59 7.10 2.06
C LYS A 227 -6.92 6.77 2.73
N PHE A 228 -7.57 5.74 2.20
CA PHE A 228 -8.65 5.02 2.87
C PHE A 228 -8.20 3.64 3.33
N GLU A 229 -8.47 3.32 4.57
CA GLU A 229 -8.35 2.00 5.20
C GLU A 229 -9.72 1.43 5.57
N ALA A 230 -10.76 1.94 4.93
CA ALA A 230 -12.16 1.61 5.17
C ALA A 230 -12.45 0.09 5.20
N ALA A 231 -11.65 -0.72 4.49
CA ALA A 231 -11.77 -2.17 4.48
C ALA A 231 -11.65 -2.81 5.88
N TYR A 232 -10.98 -2.15 6.84
CA TYR A 232 -10.92 -2.58 8.24
C TYR A 232 -12.19 -2.28 9.04
N LEU A 233 -12.98 -1.33 8.56
CA LEU A 233 -14.13 -0.77 9.29
C LEU A 233 -15.47 -1.18 8.67
N ARG A 234 -15.51 -1.34 7.34
CA ARG A 234 -16.71 -1.66 6.57
C ARG A 234 -16.35 -2.32 5.24
N ALA A 235 -17.36 -2.87 4.55
CA ALA A 235 -17.19 -3.31 3.17
C ALA A 235 -16.95 -2.11 2.22
N LEU A 236 -16.17 -2.35 1.16
CA LEU A 236 -15.81 -1.35 0.14
C LEU A 236 -16.92 -1.09 -0.90
N ASP A 237 -18.12 -1.60 -0.68
CA ASP A 237 -19.29 -1.43 -1.54
C ASP A 237 -19.86 0.02 -1.45
N PHE A 238 -19.06 0.96 -1.95
CA PHE A 238 -19.46 2.36 -2.09
C PHE A 238 -20.40 2.53 -3.30
N ASP A 239 -21.59 1.93 -3.19
CA ASP A 239 -22.66 2.01 -4.18
C ASP A 239 -23.20 3.43 -4.33
N ASP A 240 -24.06 3.65 -5.31
CA ASP A 240 -24.78 4.92 -5.46
C ASP A 240 -25.52 5.26 -4.16
N ALA A 241 -25.53 6.55 -3.85
CA ALA A 241 -26.11 7.06 -2.63
C ALA A 241 -27.25 8.06 -2.94
N ASP A 242 -28.35 7.92 -2.23
CA ASP A 242 -29.41 8.94 -2.23
C ASP A 242 -28.97 10.12 -1.36
N SER A 243 -28.73 11.25 -2.01
CA SER A 243 -28.27 12.47 -1.36
C SER A 243 -29.31 13.09 -0.43
N ALA A 244 -30.61 12.95 -0.73
CA ALA A 244 -31.67 13.46 0.13
C ALA A 244 -31.79 12.60 1.40
N ALA A 245 -31.70 11.26 1.24
CA ALA A 245 -31.65 10.35 2.38
C ALA A 245 -30.37 10.57 3.22
N ALA A 246 -29.21 10.82 2.61
CA ALA A 246 -27.98 11.12 3.33
C ALA A 246 -28.10 12.39 4.19
N ARG A 247 -28.69 13.47 3.63
CA ARG A 247 -28.99 14.70 4.40
C ARG A 247 -29.95 14.43 5.54
N GLY A 248 -31.00 13.63 5.31
CA GLY A 248 -31.95 13.25 6.33
C GLY A 248 -31.33 12.47 7.48
N VAL A 249 -30.45 11.52 7.16
CA VAL A 249 -29.70 10.74 8.16
C VAL A 249 -28.77 11.63 8.96
N TYR A 250 -27.99 12.47 8.33
CA TYR A 250 -27.08 13.39 9.01
C TYR A 250 -27.86 14.32 9.96
N ALA A 251 -28.91 14.98 9.50
CA ALA A 251 -29.73 15.88 10.29
C ALA A 251 -30.38 15.19 11.49
N LYS A 252 -30.80 13.92 11.33
CA LYS A 252 -31.45 13.12 12.38
C LYS A 252 -30.51 12.78 13.50
N TYR A 253 -29.23 12.44 13.19
CA TYR A 253 -28.33 11.85 14.15
C TYR A 253 -27.16 12.74 14.57
N ILE A 254 -26.94 13.89 13.96
CA ILE A 254 -25.82 14.78 14.28
C ILE A 254 -25.85 15.29 15.74
N ARG A 255 -27.02 15.34 16.36
CA ARG A 255 -27.19 15.74 17.76
C ARG A 255 -27.23 14.55 18.73
N GLY A 256 -26.99 13.34 18.25
CA GLY A 256 -27.00 12.11 19.02
C GLY A 256 -27.95 11.05 18.48
N GLY A 257 -27.87 9.86 19.05
CA GLY A 257 -28.54 8.68 18.55
C GLY A 257 -27.64 7.80 17.70
N ILE A 258 -28.08 6.58 17.43
CA ILE A 258 -27.33 5.58 16.66
C ILE A 258 -28.07 5.34 15.35
N PRO A 259 -27.45 5.63 14.19
CA PRO A 259 -28.06 5.34 12.90
C PRO A 259 -28.18 3.82 12.71
N THR A 260 -29.21 3.39 12.00
CA THR A 260 -29.26 2.01 11.52
C THR A 260 -28.16 1.77 10.48
N ARG A 261 -27.74 0.52 10.30
CA ARG A 261 -26.72 0.15 9.31
C ARG A 261 -27.04 0.67 7.90
N ALA A 262 -28.29 0.54 7.46
CA ALA A 262 -28.68 0.98 6.13
C ALA A 262 -28.62 2.52 5.98
N GLU A 263 -29.08 3.26 6.99
CA GLU A 263 -28.99 4.71 7.03
C GLU A 263 -27.51 5.16 7.00
N TYR A 264 -26.68 4.57 7.86
CA TYR A 264 -25.27 4.97 7.94
C TYR A 264 -24.50 4.59 6.66
N LYS A 265 -24.74 3.38 6.12
CA LYS A 265 -24.13 2.97 4.85
C LYS A 265 -24.44 3.96 3.72
N ASN A 266 -25.69 4.40 3.57
CA ASN A 266 -26.05 5.39 2.55
C ASN A 266 -25.31 6.72 2.77
N LEU A 267 -25.21 7.20 4.01
CA LEU A 267 -24.46 8.42 4.34
C LEU A 267 -22.96 8.23 4.01
N GLN A 268 -22.34 7.13 4.40
CA GLN A 268 -20.93 6.85 4.13
C GLN A 268 -20.65 6.72 2.62
N ASN A 269 -21.55 6.10 1.86
CA ASN A 269 -21.42 6.02 0.41
C ASN A 269 -21.48 7.42 -0.24
N TYR A 270 -22.37 8.29 0.25
CA TYR A 270 -22.44 9.69 -0.17
C TYR A 270 -21.14 10.44 0.17
N LEU A 271 -20.68 10.34 1.42
CA LEU A 271 -19.46 11.00 1.89
C LEU A 271 -18.21 10.55 1.14
N PHE A 272 -18.06 9.24 0.86
CA PHE A 272 -16.96 8.75 0.05
C PHE A 272 -16.89 9.44 -1.32
N ARG A 273 -18.04 9.61 -2.00
CA ARG A 273 -18.09 10.27 -3.29
C ARG A 273 -17.75 11.76 -3.20
N GLU A 274 -18.21 12.44 -2.14
CA GLU A 274 -17.85 13.84 -1.92
C GLU A 274 -16.36 14.01 -1.61
N ILE A 275 -15.79 13.15 -0.76
CA ILE A 275 -14.34 13.15 -0.45
C ILE A 275 -13.53 12.88 -1.73
N ALA A 276 -13.90 11.85 -2.50
CA ALA A 276 -13.20 11.49 -3.72
C ALA A 276 -13.31 12.61 -4.78
N ARG A 277 -14.46 13.27 -4.90
CA ARG A 277 -14.66 14.40 -5.82
C ARG A 277 -13.79 15.58 -5.41
N GLU A 278 -13.77 15.90 -4.13
CA GLU A 278 -12.93 16.98 -3.60
C GLU A 278 -11.44 16.68 -3.77
N ALA A 279 -11.01 15.43 -3.49
CA ALA A 279 -9.65 14.99 -3.75
C ALA A 279 -9.25 15.20 -5.23
N GLY A 280 -10.13 14.85 -6.17
CA GLY A 280 -9.92 15.10 -7.60
C GLY A 280 -9.76 16.58 -7.92
N ARG A 281 -10.57 17.46 -7.31
CA ARG A 281 -10.44 18.91 -7.46
C ARG A 281 -9.14 19.47 -6.92
N GLN A 282 -8.66 18.91 -5.81
CA GLN A 282 -7.38 19.27 -5.15
C GLN A 282 -6.18 18.61 -5.80
N GLN A 283 -6.38 17.76 -6.82
CA GLN A 283 -5.33 16.96 -7.46
C GLN A 283 -4.62 16.02 -6.48
N LEU A 284 -5.35 15.48 -5.51
CA LEU A 284 -4.91 14.45 -4.59
C LEU A 284 -5.30 13.08 -5.15
N ALA A 285 -4.35 12.15 -5.24
CA ALA A 285 -4.66 10.76 -5.56
C ALA A 285 -5.35 10.08 -4.36
N VAL A 286 -6.26 9.16 -4.63
CA VAL A 286 -7.01 8.43 -3.60
C VAL A 286 -6.50 7.00 -3.53
N GLN A 287 -5.73 6.67 -2.51
CA GLN A 287 -5.32 5.32 -2.19
C GLN A 287 -6.43 4.61 -1.42
N ILE A 288 -6.74 3.37 -1.80
CA ILE A 288 -7.75 2.56 -1.12
C ILE A 288 -7.12 1.21 -0.79
N HIS A 289 -7.10 0.87 0.51
CA HIS A 289 -6.71 -0.46 0.97
C HIS A 289 -7.71 -1.50 0.45
N VAL A 290 -7.21 -2.50 -0.28
CA VAL A 290 -8.03 -3.53 -0.93
C VAL A 290 -7.42 -4.89 -0.65
N LEU A 291 -8.16 -5.74 0.05
CA LEU A 291 -7.70 -7.08 0.45
C LEU A 291 -6.35 -7.09 1.20
N GLU A 292 -5.82 -8.26 1.35
CA GLU A 292 -4.57 -8.58 2.04
C GLU A 292 -4.41 -7.84 3.35
N THR A 293 -5.16 -8.29 4.34
CA THR A 293 -5.08 -7.79 5.70
C THR A 293 -5.20 -8.93 6.71
N PHE A 294 -5.12 -8.60 7.97
CA PHE A 294 -5.03 -9.52 9.08
C PHE A 294 -6.23 -9.38 10.01
N GLY A 295 -6.53 -10.45 10.71
CA GLY A 295 -7.63 -10.51 11.65
C GLY A 295 -8.57 -11.68 11.32
N GLY A 296 -8.92 -12.48 12.34
CA GLY A 296 -9.71 -13.70 12.17
C GLY A 296 -11.13 -13.45 11.67
N PHE A 297 -11.64 -12.22 11.81
CA PHE A 297 -12.98 -11.80 11.38
C PHE A 297 -13.00 -10.78 10.26
N TYR A 298 -11.84 -10.44 9.72
CA TYR A 298 -11.77 -9.63 8.52
C TYR A 298 -12.50 -10.30 7.36
N SER A 299 -13.26 -9.53 6.59
CA SER A 299 -14.07 -10.04 5.50
C SER A 299 -13.39 -9.84 4.14
N PRO A 300 -12.70 -10.85 3.57
CA PRO A 300 -12.14 -10.73 2.23
C PRO A 300 -13.20 -10.38 1.18
N ARG A 301 -14.44 -10.88 1.36
CA ARG A 301 -15.57 -10.52 0.47
C ARG A 301 -15.89 -9.03 0.54
N GLY A 302 -15.83 -8.43 1.74
CA GLY A 302 -16.10 -7.00 1.94
C GLY A 302 -14.99 -6.08 1.45
N ALA A 303 -13.81 -6.63 1.20
CA ALA A 303 -12.63 -5.88 0.75
C ALA A 303 -12.23 -6.22 -0.69
N ALA A 304 -13.06 -6.92 -1.44
CA ALA A 304 -12.76 -7.32 -2.82
C ALA A 304 -12.74 -6.12 -3.78
N PRO A 305 -11.82 -6.10 -4.78
CA PRO A 305 -11.65 -4.97 -5.69
C PRO A 305 -12.91 -4.56 -6.45
N HIS A 306 -13.70 -5.53 -6.91
CA HIS A 306 -14.91 -5.30 -7.71
C HIS A 306 -15.98 -4.48 -6.98
N LEU A 307 -15.97 -4.43 -5.65
CA LEU A 307 -16.89 -3.63 -4.86
C LEU A 307 -16.72 -2.11 -5.08
N LEU A 308 -15.57 -1.68 -5.57
CA LEU A 308 -15.27 -0.29 -5.90
C LEU A 308 -15.77 0.11 -7.31
N GLU A 309 -16.21 -0.85 -8.13
CA GLU A 309 -16.58 -0.57 -9.52
C GLU A 309 -17.68 0.50 -9.66
N PRO A 310 -18.74 0.55 -8.84
CA PRO A 310 -19.75 1.62 -8.92
C PRO A 310 -19.14 3.02 -8.75
N ALA A 311 -18.19 3.18 -7.82
CA ALA A 311 -17.50 4.46 -7.63
C ALA A 311 -16.56 4.78 -8.81
N PHE A 312 -15.86 3.81 -9.36
CA PHE A 312 -14.99 4.01 -10.53
C PHE A 312 -15.74 4.31 -11.81
N ASN A 313 -17.00 3.89 -11.92
CA ASN A 313 -17.90 4.19 -13.04
C ASN A 313 -18.60 5.54 -12.91
N ASP A 314 -18.57 6.19 -11.74
CA ASP A 314 -19.17 7.48 -11.54
C ASP A 314 -18.49 8.57 -12.39
N SER A 315 -19.21 9.14 -13.34
CA SER A 315 -18.68 10.15 -14.23
C SER A 315 -18.24 11.44 -13.51
N SER A 316 -18.83 11.74 -12.35
CA SER A 316 -18.46 12.90 -11.52
C SER A 316 -17.11 12.73 -10.84
N LEU A 317 -16.58 11.49 -10.74
CA LEU A 317 -15.29 11.17 -10.14
C LEU A 317 -14.19 10.96 -11.19
N ARG A 318 -14.44 11.29 -12.45
CA ARG A 318 -13.48 11.05 -13.54
C ARG A 318 -12.16 11.80 -13.40
N ALA A 319 -12.14 12.93 -12.71
CA ALA A 319 -10.93 13.69 -12.41
C ALA A 319 -10.09 13.07 -11.26
N THR A 320 -10.69 12.20 -10.46
CA THR A 320 -10.05 11.56 -9.31
C THR A 320 -9.23 10.37 -9.77
N LYS A 321 -7.96 10.31 -9.37
CA LYS A 321 -7.10 9.15 -9.60
C LYS A 321 -7.21 8.20 -8.42
N PHE A 322 -7.72 7.00 -8.65
CA PHE A 322 -7.83 5.96 -7.64
C PHE A 322 -6.66 4.98 -7.74
N VAL A 323 -6.09 4.61 -6.61
CA VAL A 323 -5.02 3.60 -6.51
C VAL A 323 -5.54 2.44 -5.67
N ILE A 324 -5.66 1.27 -6.30
CA ILE A 324 -5.93 0.00 -5.62
C ILE A 324 -4.62 -0.42 -4.96
N VAL A 325 -4.53 -0.22 -3.64
CA VAL A 325 -3.37 -0.59 -2.84
C VAL A 325 -3.33 -2.11 -2.65
N HIS A 326 -2.16 -2.70 -2.60
CA HIS A 326 -1.91 -4.16 -2.50
C HIS A 326 -2.39 -4.97 -3.71
N GLY A 327 -2.69 -4.29 -4.81
CA GLY A 327 -3.13 -4.93 -6.04
C GLY A 327 -4.37 -5.82 -5.91
N GLY A 328 -5.08 -5.76 -4.78
CA GLY A 328 -6.24 -6.60 -4.49
C GLY A 328 -5.88 -8.09 -4.37
N TRP A 329 -4.64 -8.44 -3.99
CA TRP A 329 -4.23 -9.84 -3.78
C TRP A 329 -5.15 -10.53 -2.75
N PRO A 330 -5.62 -11.78 -3.00
CA PRO A 330 -5.28 -12.66 -4.14
C PRO A 330 -6.18 -12.49 -5.39
N LEU A 331 -7.11 -11.54 -5.42
CA LEU A 331 -8.06 -11.32 -6.53
C LEU A 331 -7.47 -10.42 -7.64
N THR A 332 -6.22 -10.63 -8.01
CA THR A 332 -5.46 -9.78 -8.95
C THR A 332 -6.07 -9.71 -10.36
N ALA A 333 -6.84 -10.73 -10.77
CA ALA A 333 -7.59 -10.72 -12.04
C ALA A 333 -8.75 -9.71 -12.02
N GLU A 334 -9.41 -9.52 -10.86
CA GLU A 334 -10.44 -8.49 -10.70
C GLU A 334 -9.81 -7.09 -10.79
N THR A 335 -8.67 -6.88 -10.13
CA THR A 335 -7.91 -5.63 -10.25
C THR A 335 -7.49 -5.37 -11.70
N GLN A 336 -6.98 -6.38 -12.42
CA GLN A 336 -6.62 -6.27 -13.84
C GLN A 336 -7.81 -5.78 -14.69
N ALA A 337 -9.01 -6.31 -14.45
CA ALA A 337 -10.22 -5.85 -15.13
C ALA A 337 -10.54 -4.38 -14.83
N LEU A 338 -10.37 -3.94 -13.57
CA LEU A 338 -10.61 -2.56 -13.15
C LEU A 338 -9.57 -1.57 -13.69
N LEU A 339 -8.34 -2.01 -13.99
CA LEU A 339 -7.32 -1.17 -14.62
C LEU A 339 -7.74 -0.66 -16.01
N SER A 340 -8.76 -1.25 -16.64
CA SER A 340 -9.38 -0.73 -17.87
C SER A 340 -10.04 0.65 -17.67
N LYS A 341 -10.37 1.04 -16.43
CA LYS A 341 -10.96 2.35 -16.13
C LYS A 341 -9.87 3.44 -16.27
N PRO A 342 -10.19 4.60 -16.88
CA PRO A 342 -9.17 5.61 -17.23
C PRO A 342 -8.45 6.21 -16.02
N ASN A 343 -9.08 6.25 -14.87
CA ASN A 343 -8.61 6.89 -13.64
C ASN A 343 -8.27 5.90 -12.51
N VAL A 344 -8.16 4.60 -12.81
CA VAL A 344 -7.81 3.55 -11.84
C VAL A 344 -6.39 3.06 -12.09
N TYR A 345 -5.64 2.91 -11.02
CA TYR A 345 -4.25 2.45 -10.95
C TYR A 345 -4.13 1.39 -9.86
N ALA A 346 -3.03 0.64 -9.83
CA ALA A 346 -2.73 -0.29 -8.75
C ALA A 346 -1.24 -0.27 -8.42
N ASP A 347 -0.90 -0.61 -7.18
CA ASP A 347 0.46 -0.91 -6.79
C ASP A 347 0.63 -2.39 -6.41
N VAL A 348 1.88 -2.81 -6.19
CA VAL A 348 2.22 -4.18 -5.82
C VAL A 348 2.65 -4.28 -4.35
N SER A 349 2.37 -3.27 -3.56
CA SER A 349 2.68 -3.24 -2.13
C SER A 349 2.09 -4.46 -1.41
N MET A 350 2.66 -4.90 -0.32
CA MET A 350 2.33 -6.12 0.40
C MET A 350 2.50 -7.41 -0.44
N MET A 351 2.11 -7.42 -1.73
CA MET A 351 2.34 -8.57 -2.61
C MET A 351 3.82 -8.93 -2.69
N ASP A 352 4.70 -7.95 -2.70
CA ASP A 352 6.15 -8.13 -2.76
C ASP A 352 6.77 -8.64 -1.45
N GLN A 353 6.04 -8.58 -0.36
CA GLN A 353 6.41 -9.21 0.90
C GLN A 353 5.91 -10.66 0.99
N ILE A 354 4.68 -10.91 0.50
CA ILE A 354 3.98 -12.20 0.63
C ILE A 354 4.40 -13.18 -0.46
N LEU A 355 4.55 -12.70 -1.70
CA LEU A 355 4.86 -13.52 -2.86
C LEU A 355 6.36 -13.68 -3.07
N SER A 356 6.75 -14.86 -3.57
CA SER A 356 8.10 -15.01 -4.12
C SER A 356 8.24 -14.16 -5.39
N PRO A 357 9.48 -13.78 -5.77
CA PRO A 357 9.69 -13.03 -7.02
C PRO A 357 9.08 -13.71 -8.25
N THR A 358 9.08 -15.04 -8.30
CA THR A 358 8.51 -15.80 -9.42
C THR A 358 6.97 -15.68 -9.48
N LEU A 359 6.30 -15.73 -8.33
CA LEU A 359 4.84 -15.59 -8.28
C LEU A 359 4.42 -14.15 -8.62
N LEU A 360 5.09 -13.16 -8.06
CA LEU A 360 4.84 -11.76 -8.38
C LEU A 360 5.13 -11.44 -9.86
N ALA A 361 6.16 -12.06 -10.45
CA ALA A 361 6.46 -11.93 -11.87
C ALA A 361 5.31 -12.38 -12.77
N GLY A 362 4.57 -13.41 -12.36
CA GLY A 362 3.38 -13.87 -13.09
C GLY A 362 2.29 -12.80 -13.14
N VAL A 363 2.00 -12.15 -12.02
CA VAL A 363 1.03 -11.05 -11.96
C VAL A 363 1.50 -9.84 -12.78
N LEU A 364 2.76 -9.42 -12.58
CA LEU A 364 3.33 -8.30 -13.31
C LEU A 364 3.32 -8.53 -14.83
N ARG A 365 3.62 -9.75 -15.28
CA ARG A 365 3.58 -10.06 -16.72
C ARG A 365 2.18 -9.87 -17.31
N GLN A 366 1.13 -10.32 -16.61
CA GLN A 366 -0.25 -10.14 -17.05
C GLN A 366 -0.63 -8.65 -17.10
N TRP A 367 -0.39 -7.92 -16.03
CA TRP A 367 -0.77 -6.51 -15.95
C TRP A 367 0.01 -5.61 -16.93
N LEU A 368 1.31 -5.86 -17.08
CA LEU A 368 2.16 -5.09 -17.99
C LEU A 368 1.92 -5.40 -19.47
N GLY A 369 1.34 -6.56 -19.75
CA GLY A 369 0.88 -6.91 -21.10
C GLY A 369 -0.32 -6.09 -21.58
N GLU A 370 -1.15 -5.61 -20.64
CA GLU A 370 -2.39 -4.89 -20.95
C GLU A 370 -2.38 -3.42 -20.50
N TRP A 371 -1.91 -3.15 -19.28
CA TRP A 371 -2.07 -1.85 -18.61
C TRP A 371 -0.76 -1.32 -18.02
N PRO A 372 0.33 -1.20 -18.79
CA PRO A 372 1.64 -0.86 -18.24
C PRO A 372 1.72 0.52 -17.57
N GLU A 373 0.86 1.48 -17.97
CA GLU A 373 0.79 2.84 -17.40
C GLU A 373 0.03 2.90 -16.08
N LYS A 374 -0.51 1.76 -15.62
CA LYS A 374 -1.40 1.68 -14.46
C LYS A 374 -0.78 1.01 -13.24
N VAL A 375 0.41 0.44 -13.38
CA VAL A 375 1.06 -0.40 -12.36
C VAL A 375 2.21 0.35 -11.71
N MET A 376 2.25 0.37 -10.37
CA MET A 376 3.29 1.04 -9.60
C MET A 376 3.97 0.10 -8.61
N PHE A 377 5.19 0.42 -8.23
CA PHE A 377 5.85 -0.15 -7.07
C PHE A 377 5.37 0.54 -5.80
N GLY A 378 5.02 -0.22 -4.79
CA GLY A 378 4.82 0.17 -3.41
C GLY A 378 5.36 -0.95 -2.53
N SER A 379 5.90 -0.63 -1.36
CA SER A 379 6.47 -1.63 -0.45
C SER A 379 5.56 -1.99 0.71
N ASP A 380 4.61 -1.14 1.05
CA ASP A 380 3.87 -1.23 2.30
C ASP A 380 4.79 -1.38 3.51
N ALA A 381 5.85 -0.58 3.54
CA ALA A 381 6.85 -0.65 4.59
C ALA A 381 6.25 -0.17 5.92
N PHE A 382 5.93 -1.10 6.79
CA PHE A 382 5.40 -0.88 8.15
C PHE A 382 6.35 -1.46 9.20
N ASP A 383 6.17 -1.07 10.47
CA ASP A 383 6.93 -1.65 11.58
C ASP A 383 6.25 -2.93 12.09
N GLY A 384 6.80 -4.07 11.70
CA GLY A 384 6.40 -5.41 12.17
C GLY A 384 7.07 -5.83 13.49
N GLY A 385 7.74 -4.90 14.16
CA GLY A 385 8.43 -5.13 15.44
C GLY A 385 9.96 -5.21 15.34
N PRO A 386 10.64 -5.59 16.42
CA PRO A 386 12.11 -5.45 16.53
C PRO A 386 12.93 -6.22 15.50
N GLU A 387 12.36 -7.25 14.88
CA GLU A 387 13.04 -8.09 13.89
C GLU A 387 12.54 -7.78 12.45
N GLN A 388 11.59 -6.87 12.28
CA GLN A 388 10.96 -6.52 11.01
C GLN A 388 10.62 -5.03 10.97
N GLY A 389 11.59 -4.17 11.24
CA GLY A 389 11.41 -2.72 11.14
C GLY A 389 11.05 -2.29 9.72
N TRP A 390 10.37 -1.15 9.60
CA TRP A 390 9.87 -0.64 8.31
C TRP A 390 10.98 -0.52 7.24
N GLU A 391 12.22 -0.23 7.63
CA GLU A 391 13.36 -0.14 6.72
C GLU A 391 13.75 -1.51 6.15
N GLN A 392 13.54 -2.59 6.92
CA GLN A 392 13.75 -3.96 6.47
C GLN A 392 12.65 -4.37 5.50
N VAL A 393 11.41 -4.01 5.80
CA VAL A 393 10.24 -4.24 4.94
C VAL A 393 10.41 -3.51 3.60
N ALA A 394 10.82 -2.24 3.61
CA ALA A 394 11.12 -1.46 2.40
C ALA A 394 12.21 -2.13 1.56
N TRP A 395 13.27 -2.65 2.19
CA TRP A 395 14.34 -3.37 1.48
C TRP A 395 13.83 -4.67 0.84
N VAL A 396 13.04 -5.46 1.58
CA VAL A 396 12.45 -6.73 1.09
C VAL A 396 11.53 -6.46 -0.10
N GLY A 397 10.60 -5.51 0.02
CA GLY A 397 9.67 -5.13 -1.04
C GLY A 397 10.41 -4.68 -2.30
N ALA A 398 11.34 -3.74 -2.15
CA ALA A 398 12.14 -3.22 -3.26
C ALA A 398 12.98 -4.32 -3.95
N LYS A 399 13.55 -5.25 -3.18
CA LYS A 399 14.33 -6.37 -3.71
C LYS A 399 13.46 -7.38 -4.44
N THR A 400 12.31 -7.74 -3.86
CA THR A 400 11.37 -8.71 -4.44
C THR A 400 10.79 -8.17 -5.75
N THR A 401 10.32 -6.91 -5.76
CA THR A 401 9.74 -6.29 -6.96
C THR A 401 10.74 -6.18 -8.10
N ARG A 402 12.00 -5.77 -7.84
CA ARG A 402 13.04 -5.73 -8.88
C ARG A 402 13.35 -7.11 -9.46
N ASN A 403 13.44 -8.13 -8.62
CA ASN A 403 13.65 -9.49 -9.07
C ASN A 403 12.45 -10.00 -9.89
N ALA A 404 11.22 -9.71 -9.45
CA ALA A 404 10.01 -10.07 -10.17
C ALA A 404 9.93 -9.39 -11.54
N LEU A 405 10.25 -8.10 -11.64
CA LEU A 405 10.35 -7.37 -12.90
C LEU A 405 11.42 -7.98 -13.82
N ALA A 406 12.59 -8.33 -13.27
CA ALA A 406 13.64 -8.95 -14.06
C ALA A 406 13.18 -10.29 -14.66
N ILE A 407 12.49 -11.12 -13.90
CA ILE A 407 11.91 -12.40 -14.35
C ILE A 407 10.83 -12.16 -15.40
N ALA A 408 9.83 -11.31 -15.11
CA ALA A 408 8.71 -11.03 -16.00
C ALA A 408 9.17 -10.46 -17.35
N LEU A 409 9.98 -9.41 -17.32
CA LEU A 409 10.41 -8.69 -18.52
C LEU A 409 11.41 -9.52 -19.35
N SER A 410 12.29 -10.31 -18.71
CA SER A 410 13.15 -11.26 -19.45
C SER A 410 12.32 -12.34 -20.15
N GLY A 411 11.25 -12.83 -19.50
CA GLY A 411 10.30 -13.75 -20.10
C GLY A 411 9.60 -13.14 -21.31
N MET A 412 9.06 -11.93 -21.18
CA MET A 412 8.37 -11.22 -22.27
C MET A 412 9.30 -10.95 -23.47
N VAL A 413 10.57 -10.62 -23.22
CA VAL A 413 11.56 -10.44 -24.30
C VAL A 413 11.88 -11.77 -25.00
N ARG A 414 12.10 -12.82 -24.24
CA ARG A 414 12.40 -14.16 -24.79
C ARG A 414 11.24 -14.70 -25.63
N ASP A 415 10.01 -14.51 -25.18
CA ASP A 415 8.81 -15.01 -25.83
C ASP A 415 8.38 -14.14 -27.03
N GLY A 416 9.08 -13.00 -27.24
CA GLY A 416 8.85 -12.10 -28.38
C GLY A 416 7.69 -11.12 -28.19
N ASP A 417 7.11 -11.03 -26.98
CA ASP A 417 6.01 -10.10 -26.64
C ASP A 417 6.48 -8.64 -26.74
N ILE A 418 7.73 -8.37 -26.33
CA ILE A 418 8.35 -7.05 -26.34
C ILE A 418 9.85 -7.14 -26.72
N ASN A 419 10.42 -6.03 -27.15
CA ASN A 419 11.87 -5.93 -27.30
C ASN A 419 12.54 -5.45 -26.00
N ARG A 420 13.86 -5.51 -25.94
CA ARG A 420 14.66 -5.15 -24.78
C ARG A 420 14.53 -3.67 -24.39
N GLU A 421 14.35 -2.78 -25.36
CA GLU A 421 14.16 -1.35 -25.12
C GLU A 421 12.81 -1.11 -24.41
N ARG A 422 11.73 -1.75 -24.88
CA ARG A 422 10.41 -1.70 -24.24
C ARG A 422 10.47 -2.28 -22.82
N ALA A 423 11.19 -3.37 -22.59
CA ALA A 423 11.41 -3.94 -21.27
C ALA A 423 12.04 -2.93 -20.29
N ARG A 424 13.06 -2.19 -20.72
CA ARG A 424 13.67 -1.10 -19.93
C ARG A 424 12.67 0.03 -19.65
N ALA A 425 11.86 0.40 -20.63
CA ALA A 425 10.80 1.40 -20.42
C ALA A 425 9.77 0.94 -19.39
N LEU A 426 9.27 -0.29 -19.51
CA LEU A 426 8.30 -0.87 -18.55
C LEU A 426 8.86 -0.90 -17.12
N ALA A 427 10.14 -1.24 -16.95
CA ALA A 427 10.78 -1.22 -15.65
C ALA A 427 10.80 0.19 -15.03
N ARG A 428 11.11 1.23 -15.83
CA ARG A 428 11.03 2.62 -15.35
C ARG A 428 9.62 3.04 -15.01
N MET A 429 8.65 2.66 -15.82
CA MET A 429 7.23 2.97 -15.58
C MET A 429 6.78 2.44 -14.23
N VAL A 430 6.99 1.16 -13.95
CA VAL A 430 6.58 0.54 -12.67
C VAL A 430 7.33 1.12 -11.49
N LEU A 431 8.65 1.25 -11.61
CA LEU A 431 9.48 1.67 -10.48
C LEU A 431 9.45 3.19 -10.23
N ARG A 432 8.99 4.01 -11.20
CA ARG A 432 9.08 5.47 -11.04
C ARG A 432 8.03 6.27 -11.81
N GLU A 433 7.96 6.11 -13.15
CA GLU A 433 7.31 7.10 -14.02
C GLU A 433 5.79 7.16 -13.79
N ASN A 434 5.15 6.01 -13.53
CA ASN A 434 3.72 5.97 -13.24
C ASN A 434 3.40 6.69 -11.92
N ALA A 435 4.19 6.51 -10.87
CA ALA A 435 4.02 7.24 -9.62
C ALA A 435 4.20 8.76 -9.79
N VAL A 436 5.18 9.20 -10.59
CA VAL A 436 5.33 10.61 -10.96
C VAL A 436 4.05 11.16 -11.57
N THR A 437 3.44 10.42 -12.48
CA THR A 437 2.19 10.83 -13.17
C THR A 437 0.98 10.82 -12.23
N VAL A 438 0.85 9.79 -11.40
CA VAL A 438 -0.31 9.63 -10.50
C VAL A 438 -0.31 10.71 -9.44
N TYR A 439 0.81 10.94 -8.78
CA TYR A 439 0.93 11.88 -7.65
C TYR A 439 1.36 13.30 -8.05
N GLY A 440 1.52 13.56 -9.35
CA GLY A 440 1.86 14.91 -9.84
C GLY A 440 3.23 15.40 -9.35
N LEU A 441 4.21 14.50 -9.23
CA LEU A 441 5.55 14.87 -8.77
C LEU A 441 6.33 15.56 -9.88
N THR A 442 7.21 16.48 -9.52
CA THR A 442 8.18 17.03 -10.47
C THR A 442 9.21 15.97 -10.85
N LYS A 443 9.55 15.89 -12.15
CA LYS A 443 10.53 14.93 -12.68
C LYS A 443 11.94 15.21 -12.15
#